data_8a2e174706930ac60d75a49779dbddac
#
_entry.id   8a2e174706930ac60d75a49779dbddac
#
_cell.length_a   1.000
_cell.length_b   1.000
_cell.length_c   1.000
_cell.angle_alpha   90.00
_cell.angle_beta   90.00
_cell.angle_gamma   90.00
#
_symmetry.space_group_name_H-M   'P 1'
#
loop_
_entity.id
_entity.type
_entity.pdbx_description
1 polymer ?
#
loop_
_entity_poly.entity_id
_entity_poly.type
_entity_poly.pdbx_seq_one_letter_code
_entity_poly.pdbx_strand_id
1 'polypeptide(L)'
;MSIAGKVWGETELLEANGALEFHRIRFKAGYQCSEHKHEFKWNGFYVESGQMLVKVWQDEQGLVDETMLYAGDYTKVKPGLYHQFIGIEDGVAFELYWAEFNHTDIKRRTSGLSLIHI
;
A
#
# COMPACT_ATOMS: atom_id res chain seq x y z
N MET A 1 -11.27 -6.37 14.73
CA MET A 1 -10.00 -6.35 13.96
C MET A 1 -9.56 -7.78 13.69
N SER A 2 -8.98 -8.01 12.55
CA SER A 2 -8.51 -9.33 12.14
C SER A 2 -7.01 -9.26 11.88
N ILE A 3 -6.23 -10.11 12.57
CA ILE A 3 -4.79 -10.21 12.42
C ILE A 3 -4.45 -11.60 11.88
N ALA A 4 -3.67 -11.66 10.82
CA ALA A 4 -3.20 -12.89 10.23
C ALA A 4 -1.67 -12.94 10.21
N GLY A 5 -1.10 -14.05 10.69
CA GLY A 5 0.33 -14.31 10.62
C GLY A 5 0.78 -14.63 9.21
N LYS A 6 1.96 -14.15 8.85
CA LYS A 6 2.62 -14.39 7.57
C LYS A 6 4.07 -14.78 7.81
N VAL A 7 4.69 -15.44 6.83
CA VAL A 7 6.13 -15.75 6.91
C VAL A 7 6.96 -14.48 7.14
N TRP A 8 6.57 -13.39 6.48
CA TRP A 8 7.29 -12.10 6.55
C TRP A 8 6.88 -11.21 7.73
N GLY A 9 5.88 -11.60 8.53
CA GLY A 9 5.40 -10.82 9.66
C GLY A 9 3.93 -11.05 9.92
N GLU A 10 3.14 -9.98 9.95
CA GLU A 10 1.70 -10.08 10.14
C GLU A 10 0.97 -8.95 9.42
N THR A 11 -0.29 -9.20 9.10
CA THR A 11 -1.20 -8.20 8.54
C THR A 11 -2.42 -8.07 9.43
N GLU A 12 -2.84 -6.84 9.65
CA GLU A 12 -4.06 -6.49 10.41
C GLU A 12 -5.01 -5.77 9.48
N LEU A 13 -6.17 -6.36 9.24
CA LEU A 13 -7.20 -5.73 8.41
C LEU A 13 -7.89 -4.64 9.22
N LEU A 14 -7.78 -3.39 8.78
CA LEU A 14 -8.40 -2.23 9.43
C LEU A 14 -9.73 -1.86 8.80
N GLU A 15 -9.86 -1.96 7.49
CA GLU A 15 -11.08 -1.65 6.76
C GLU A 15 -11.15 -2.48 5.48
N ALA A 16 -12.32 -2.98 5.16
CA ALA A 16 -12.59 -3.63 3.88
C ALA A 16 -14.03 -3.34 3.47
N ASN A 17 -14.19 -2.95 2.21
CA ASN A 17 -15.49 -2.76 1.57
C ASN A 17 -15.36 -3.03 0.08
N GLY A 18 -16.40 -2.77 -0.70
CA GLY A 18 -16.37 -3.07 -2.14
C GLY A 18 -15.40 -2.25 -2.98
N ALA A 19 -14.76 -1.22 -2.40
CA ALA A 19 -13.86 -0.33 -3.13
C ALA A 19 -12.46 -0.24 -2.53
N LEU A 20 -12.28 -0.62 -1.26
CA LEU A 20 -11.05 -0.43 -0.51
C LEU A 20 -10.77 -1.58 0.44
N GLU A 21 -9.49 -1.97 0.54
CA GLU A 21 -8.97 -2.71 1.68
C GLU A 21 -7.80 -1.93 2.25
N PHE A 22 -7.75 -1.83 3.56
CA PHE A 22 -6.74 -1.07 4.28
C PHE A 22 -6.18 -1.95 5.39
N HIS A 23 -4.87 -2.24 5.28
CA HIS A 23 -4.15 -3.12 6.19
C HIS A 23 -3.00 -2.40 6.85
N ARG A 24 -2.76 -2.72 8.11
CA ARG A 24 -1.50 -2.39 8.78
C ARG A 24 -0.65 -3.65 8.80
N ILE A 25 0.56 -3.57 8.26
CA ILE A 25 1.47 -4.71 8.23
C ILE A 25 2.68 -4.46 9.11
N ARG A 26 3.12 -5.51 9.78
CA ARG A 26 4.40 -5.54 10.49
C ARG A 26 5.29 -6.50 9.71
N PHE A 27 6.42 -6.01 9.24
CA PHE A 27 7.33 -6.80 8.40
C PHE A 27 8.70 -6.93 9.06
N LYS A 28 9.35 -8.04 8.74
CA LYS A 28 10.65 -8.42 9.31
C LYS A 28 11.75 -8.28 8.28
N ALA A 29 12.92 -7.80 8.72
CA ALA A 29 14.13 -7.76 7.91
C ALA A 29 14.47 -9.16 7.39
N GLY A 30 14.82 -9.24 6.12
CA GLY A 30 15.25 -10.48 5.48
C GLY A 30 14.13 -11.38 5.00
N TYR A 31 12.87 -10.96 5.12
CA TYR A 31 11.71 -11.71 4.65
C TYR A 31 10.96 -10.96 3.56
N GLN A 32 10.29 -11.70 2.71
CA GLN A 32 9.57 -11.15 1.57
C GLN A 32 8.20 -11.80 1.43
N CYS A 33 7.26 -11.06 0.86
CA CYS A 33 5.96 -11.62 0.50
C CYS A 33 6.07 -12.38 -0.82
N SER A 34 4.97 -13.02 -1.24
CA SER A 34 4.92 -13.68 -2.54
C SER A 34 5.03 -12.67 -3.69
N GLU A 35 5.58 -13.12 -4.80
CA GLU A 35 5.51 -12.40 -6.06
C GLU A 35 4.12 -12.64 -6.65
N HIS A 36 3.31 -11.59 -6.78
CA HIS A 36 1.91 -11.71 -7.20
C HIS A 36 1.45 -10.46 -7.95
N LYS A 37 0.28 -10.56 -8.57
CA LYS A 37 -0.36 -9.42 -9.23
C LYS A 37 -1.85 -9.39 -8.94
N HIS A 38 -2.45 -8.22 -9.10
CA HIS A 38 -3.90 -8.00 -9.05
C HIS A 38 -4.37 -7.50 -10.40
N GLU A 39 -5.47 -8.06 -10.93
CA GLU A 39 -5.95 -7.67 -12.25
C GLU A 39 -6.66 -6.32 -12.26
N PHE A 40 -7.38 -5.99 -11.18
CA PHE A 40 -8.30 -4.86 -11.18
C PHE A 40 -8.04 -3.81 -10.12
N LYS A 41 -7.18 -4.09 -9.15
CA LYS A 41 -6.95 -3.16 -8.04
C LYS A 41 -5.53 -2.66 -8.00
N TRP A 42 -5.40 -1.42 -7.56
CA TRP A 42 -4.14 -0.79 -7.20
C TRP A 42 -3.68 -1.29 -5.83
N ASN A 43 -2.40 -1.27 -5.61
CA ASN A 43 -1.81 -1.64 -4.33
C ASN A 43 -0.81 -0.56 -3.90
N GLY A 44 -1.10 0.11 -2.78
CA GLY A 44 -0.24 1.15 -2.22
C GLY A 44 0.48 0.67 -0.98
N PHE A 45 1.67 1.23 -0.76
CA PHE A 45 2.50 0.95 0.42
C PHE A 45 2.98 2.27 1.01
N TYR A 46 2.63 2.53 2.25
CA TYR A 46 3.12 3.68 3.02
C TYR A 46 3.90 3.14 4.22
N VAL A 47 5.19 3.46 4.29
CA VAL A 47 6.05 2.99 5.40
C VAL A 47 5.97 3.98 6.55
N GLU A 48 5.55 3.49 7.71
CA GLU A 48 5.53 4.26 8.95
C GLU A 48 6.89 4.19 9.67
N SER A 49 7.50 3.00 9.70
CA SER A 49 8.79 2.77 10.32
C SER A 49 9.53 1.62 9.64
N GLY A 50 10.85 1.58 9.82
CA GLY A 50 11.68 0.56 9.20
C GLY A 50 12.00 0.89 7.75
N GLN A 51 12.34 -0.13 6.98
CA GLN A 51 12.76 0.04 5.59
C GLN A 51 12.26 -1.12 4.75
N MET A 52 11.60 -0.80 3.64
CA MET A 52 10.97 -1.77 2.75
C MET A 52 11.41 -1.53 1.31
N LEU A 53 11.74 -2.60 0.60
CA LEU A 53 12.00 -2.56 -0.84
C LEU A 53 10.76 -3.10 -1.57
N VAL A 54 10.24 -2.34 -2.52
CA VAL A 54 9.14 -2.79 -3.39
C VAL A 54 9.70 -3.05 -4.78
N LYS A 55 9.48 -4.27 -5.27
CA LYS A 55 9.88 -4.69 -6.62
C LYS A 55 8.64 -4.79 -7.50
N VAL A 56 8.73 -4.25 -8.69
CA VAL A 56 7.66 -4.32 -9.69
C VAL A 56 8.24 -4.78 -11.03
N TRP A 57 7.68 -5.86 -11.57
CA TRP A 57 8.08 -6.39 -12.88
C TRP A 57 7.27 -5.69 -13.96
N GLN A 58 7.97 -4.92 -14.81
CA GLN A 58 7.30 -4.07 -15.80
C GLN A 58 6.93 -4.82 -17.07
N ASP A 59 7.62 -5.93 -17.38
CA ASP A 59 7.35 -6.70 -18.58
C ASP A 59 7.74 -8.17 -18.41
N GLU A 60 7.45 -8.98 -19.43
CA GLU A 60 7.77 -10.41 -19.45
C GLU A 60 9.28 -10.68 -19.62
N GLN A 61 10.06 -9.68 -19.98
CA GLN A 61 11.50 -9.82 -20.19
C GLN A 61 12.30 -9.64 -18.91
N GLY A 62 11.60 -9.45 -17.77
CA GLY A 62 12.24 -9.38 -16.47
C GLY A 62 12.76 -8.01 -16.07
N LEU A 63 12.31 -6.94 -16.75
CA LEU A 63 12.64 -5.58 -16.32
C LEU A 63 11.97 -5.31 -14.98
N VAL A 64 12.78 -5.05 -13.96
CA VAL A 64 12.31 -4.89 -12.58
C VAL A 64 12.64 -3.48 -12.09
N ASP A 65 11.62 -2.78 -11.64
CA ASP A 65 11.80 -1.52 -10.91
C ASP A 65 11.88 -1.83 -9.42
N GLU A 66 12.87 -1.25 -8.77
CA GLU A 66 13.06 -1.37 -7.33
C GLU A 66 12.94 0.00 -6.68
N THR A 67 12.05 0.10 -5.70
CA THR A 67 11.85 1.35 -4.95
C THR A 67 12.10 1.07 -3.47
N MET A 68 13.08 1.76 -2.91
CA MET A 68 13.35 1.68 -1.49
C MET A 68 12.48 2.69 -0.75
N LEU A 69 11.73 2.21 0.24
CA LEU A 69 10.85 3.04 1.06
C LEU A 69 11.40 3.14 2.47
N TYR A 70 11.61 4.38 2.91
CA TYR A 70 11.95 4.73 4.28
C TYR A 70 10.72 5.28 4.99
N ALA A 71 10.81 5.53 6.30
CA ALA A 71 9.69 6.10 7.06
C ALA A 71 9.17 7.38 6.39
N GLY A 72 7.86 7.43 6.13
CA GLY A 72 7.20 8.54 5.47
C GLY A 72 7.10 8.42 3.95
N ASP A 73 7.70 7.40 3.35
CA ASP A 73 7.66 7.19 1.90
C ASP A 73 6.45 6.38 1.48
N TYR A 74 5.98 6.65 0.28
CA TYR A 74 4.83 5.98 -0.32
C TYR A 74 5.10 5.61 -1.78
N THR A 75 4.66 4.43 -2.18
CA THR A 75 4.61 4.04 -3.60
C THR A 75 3.34 3.26 -3.88
N LYS A 76 2.97 3.13 -5.12
CA LYS A 76 1.81 2.34 -5.54
C LYS A 76 2.11 1.54 -6.79
N VAL A 77 1.44 0.41 -6.91
CA VAL A 77 1.55 -0.50 -8.05
C VAL A 77 0.22 -0.52 -8.77
N LYS A 78 0.24 -0.28 -10.08
CA LYS A 78 -0.97 -0.33 -10.90
C LYS A 78 -1.42 -1.79 -11.10
N PRO A 79 -2.71 -2.01 -11.43
CA PRO A 79 -3.19 -3.35 -11.77
C PRO A 79 -2.40 -3.98 -12.91
N GLY A 80 -2.28 -5.30 -12.88
CA GLY A 80 -1.70 -6.07 -13.97
C GLY A 80 -0.21 -6.33 -13.87
N LEU A 81 0.50 -5.77 -12.89
CA LEU A 81 1.94 -5.95 -12.74
C LEU A 81 2.26 -6.87 -11.57
N TYR A 82 3.14 -7.84 -11.81
CA TYR A 82 3.71 -8.63 -10.72
C TYR A 82 4.54 -7.74 -9.81
N HIS A 83 4.41 -7.93 -8.52
CA HIS A 83 5.15 -7.15 -7.53
C HIS A 83 5.38 -7.96 -6.25
N GLN A 84 6.27 -7.45 -5.42
CA GLN A 84 6.70 -8.09 -4.19
C GLN A 84 7.31 -7.03 -3.28
N PHE A 85 7.11 -7.14 -1.97
CA PHE A 85 7.89 -6.35 -1.04
C PHE A 85 8.86 -7.22 -0.24
N ILE A 86 9.96 -6.61 0.17
CA ILE A 86 11.01 -7.24 0.96
C ILE A 86 11.28 -6.34 2.16
N GLY A 87 11.28 -6.93 3.36
CA GLY A 87 11.69 -6.22 4.56
C GLY A 87 13.21 -6.07 4.58
N ILE A 88 13.69 -4.83 4.66
CA ILE A 88 15.13 -4.52 4.78
C ILE A 88 15.46 -4.28 6.24
N GLU A 89 14.63 -3.54 6.97
CA GLU A 89 14.68 -3.38 8.41
C GLU A 89 13.29 -3.63 8.97
N ASP A 90 13.19 -4.20 10.15
CA ASP A 90 11.90 -4.43 10.81
C ASP A 90 11.10 -3.15 10.86
N GLY A 91 9.82 -3.23 10.53
CA GLY A 91 9.00 -2.04 10.50
C GLY A 91 7.52 -2.28 10.40
N VAL A 92 6.83 -1.15 10.24
CA VAL A 92 5.39 -1.07 10.09
C VAL A 92 5.08 -0.28 8.83
N ALA A 93 4.13 -0.79 8.04
CA ALA A 93 3.63 -0.10 6.87
C ALA A 93 2.11 -0.23 6.79
N PHE A 94 1.51 0.64 5.99
CA PHE A 94 0.10 0.51 5.62
C PHE A 94 0.05 0.04 4.18
N GLU A 95 -0.72 -1.01 3.96
CA GLU A 95 -0.96 -1.54 2.63
C GLU A 95 -2.41 -1.26 2.25
N LEU A 96 -2.59 -0.66 1.09
CA LEU A 96 -3.90 -0.27 0.58
C LEU A 96 -4.16 -0.96 -0.75
N TYR A 97 -5.40 -1.43 -0.90
CA TYR A 97 -5.93 -1.89 -2.18
C TYR A 97 -7.17 -1.07 -2.50
N TRP A 98 -7.28 -0.59 -3.74
CA TRP A 98 -8.47 0.17 -4.14
C TRP A 98 -8.76 0.01 -5.62
N ALA A 99 -10.03 0.21 -5.97
CA ALA A 99 -10.45 0.41 -7.33
C ALA A 99 -10.46 1.91 -7.63
N GLU A 100 -10.53 2.26 -8.90
CA GLU A 100 -10.54 3.66 -9.31
C GLU A 100 -11.83 4.36 -8.86
N PHE A 101 -11.69 5.57 -8.32
CA PHE A 101 -12.83 6.37 -7.85
C PHE A 101 -13.20 7.45 -8.87
N ASN A 102 -14.47 7.84 -8.86
CA ASN A 102 -14.89 9.07 -9.49
C ASN A 102 -14.64 10.22 -8.49
N HIS A 103 -13.50 10.88 -8.59
CA HIS A 103 -13.10 11.94 -7.67
C HIS A 103 -13.93 13.23 -7.82
N THR A 104 -14.81 13.30 -8.83
CA THR A 104 -15.76 14.40 -8.95
C THR A 104 -17.07 14.13 -8.20
N ASP A 105 -17.20 12.97 -7.56
CA ASP A 105 -18.36 12.60 -6.77
C ASP A 105 -18.35 13.34 -5.43
N ILE A 106 -18.81 14.59 -5.49
CA ILE A 106 -18.94 15.44 -4.31
C ILE A 106 -20.02 16.47 -4.55
N LYS A 107 -20.84 16.71 -3.55
CA LYS A 107 -21.83 17.79 -3.55
C LYS A 107 -21.61 18.65 -2.32
N ARG A 108 -21.35 19.94 -2.53
CA ARG A 108 -21.07 20.88 -1.45
C ARG A 108 -22.31 21.71 -1.13
N ARG A 109 -22.63 21.84 0.15
CA ARG A 109 -23.68 22.74 0.63
C ARG A 109 -23.14 24.07 1.09
N THR A 110 -21.86 24.08 1.51
CA THR A 110 -21.17 25.29 1.95
C THR A 110 -19.75 25.28 1.40
N SER A 111 -19.11 26.45 1.38
CA SER A 111 -17.68 26.55 1.09
C SER A 111 -16.88 26.38 2.37
N GLY A 112 -15.67 25.87 2.25
CA GLY A 112 -14.71 25.85 3.35
C GLY A 112 -14.35 27.29 3.75
N LEU A 113 -14.13 27.52 5.04
CA LEU A 113 -13.71 28.82 5.53
C LEU A 113 -12.83 28.66 6.78
N SER A 114 -12.06 29.70 7.07
CA SER A 114 -11.25 29.75 8.29
C SER A 114 -12.03 30.42 9.42
N LEU A 115 -12.20 29.71 10.51
CA LEU A 115 -12.89 30.24 11.69
C LEU A 115 -12.03 31.21 12.50
N ILE A 116 -10.73 31.25 12.24
CA ILE A 116 -9.83 32.18 12.97
C ILE A 116 -9.87 33.58 12.42
N HIS A 117 -10.59 33.85 11.34
CA HIS A 117 -10.72 35.18 10.70
C HIS A 117 -12.11 35.79 10.81
N ILE A 118 -12.95 35.20 11.62
CA ILE A 118 -14.29 35.76 11.87
C ILE A 118 -14.27 36.75 13.00
#